data_5480da5cb241aec94f959beec893c336
#
_entry.id   5480da5cb241aec94f959beec893c336
#
_cell.length_a   1.000
_cell.length_b   1.000
_cell.length_c   1.000
_cell.angle_alpha   90.00
_cell.angle_beta   90.00
_cell.angle_gamma   90.00
#
_symmetry.space_group_name_H-M   'P 1'
#
loop_
_entity.id
_entity.type
_entity.pdbx_description
1 polymer ?
#
loop_
_entity_poly.entity_id
_entity_poly.type
_entity_poly.pdbx_seq_one_letter_code
_entity_poly.pdbx_strand_id
1 'polypeptide(L)'
;MKTYSVIAVLAVAVIAAAACVHLLENQPDKGEPERIGIIGAMEDEVSALKNAMHLERKEAIAGMEFFVGTLGGCDVAIAQSGMGKVNAGICAQLLISEFNARAIINTGVAGSLDNRLDIEDFVVSVDAVQHDFDVSPIGFAKGEIPYTGKYAFDADPGLRAKAADAIAKSCPGVAVHQGRVCSGDQFVSSSGQKDAIIESFGGLCCEMEGAAIAQSCYLNDVPFVIIRAISDKADGSAHEDYDEFVKKAAKRSAAAVMYLLENEDP
;
A
#
# COMPACT_ATOMS: atom_id res chain seq x y z
N MET A 1 -40.32 -30.77 32.33
CA MET A 1 -38.88 -30.37 32.28
C MET A 1 -38.09 -30.87 31.06
N LYS A 2 -38.49 -31.95 30.37
CA LYS A 2 -37.71 -32.52 29.24
C LYS A 2 -37.91 -31.76 27.90
N THR A 3 -39.01 -31.04 27.67
CA THR A 3 -39.33 -30.40 26.40
C THR A 3 -38.54 -29.10 26.16
N TYR A 4 -38.22 -28.32 27.20
CA TYR A 4 -37.42 -27.09 27.10
C TYR A 4 -35.94 -27.37 26.79
N SER A 5 -35.42 -28.53 27.20
CA SER A 5 -34.04 -28.94 26.94
C SER A 5 -33.79 -29.24 25.44
N VAL A 6 -34.77 -29.84 24.77
CA VAL A 6 -34.69 -30.17 23.32
C VAL A 6 -34.75 -28.92 22.45
N ILE A 7 -35.62 -27.95 22.79
CA ILE A 7 -35.75 -26.69 22.06
C ILE A 7 -34.46 -25.85 22.18
N ALA A 8 -33.84 -25.80 23.37
CA ALA A 8 -32.58 -25.09 23.58
C ALA A 8 -31.43 -25.71 22.78
N VAL A 9 -31.34 -27.04 22.71
CA VAL A 9 -30.30 -27.74 21.92
C VAL A 9 -30.50 -27.51 20.42
N LEU A 10 -31.73 -27.52 19.93
CA LEU A 10 -32.04 -27.23 18.54
C LEU A 10 -31.70 -25.77 18.15
N ALA A 11 -32.01 -24.82 19.04
CA ALA A 11 -31.69 -23.40 18.79
C ALA A 11 -30.16 -23.16 18.71
N VAL A 12 -29.38 -23.79 19.61
CA VAL A 12 -27.91 -23.71 19.57
C VAL A 12 -27.35 -24.35 18.30
N ALA A 13 -27.89 -25.48 17.85
CA ALA A 13 -27.48 -26.14 16.64
C ALA A 13 -27.76 -25.30 15.37
N VAL A 14 -28.92 -24.62 15.32
CA VAL A 14 -29.29 -23.73 14.22
C VAL A 14 -28.39 -22.48 14.16
N ILE A 15 -28.09 -21.89 15.33
CA ILE A 15 -27.17 -20.74 15.42
C ILE A 15 -25.75 -21.16 15.03
N ALA A 16 -25.28 -22.32 15.46
CA ALA A 16 -23.97 -22.85 15.09
C ALA A 16 -23.89 -23.18 13.59
N ALA A 17 -24.95 -23.75 13.01
CA ALA A 17 -25.02 -23.98 11.56
C ALA A 17 -25.06 -22.70 10.75
N ALA A 18 -25.83 -21.69 11.17
CA ALA A 18 -25.86 -20.37 10.53
C ALA A 18 -24.51 -19.65 10.62
N ALA A 19 -23.82 -19.75 11.77
CA ALA A 19 -22.47 -19.22 11.94
C ALA A 19 -21.44 -19.96 11.07
N CYS A 20 -21.52 -21.29 10.93
CA CYS A 20 -20.70 -22.06 10.02
C CYS A 20 -20.94 -21.72 8.54
N VAL A 21 -22.19 -21.53 8.13
CA VAL A 21 -22.54 -21.10 6.77
C VAL A 21 -21.96 -19.70 6.51
N HIS A 22 -22.12 -18.77 7.43
CA HIS A 22 -21.56 -17.41 7.31
C HIS A 22 -20.03 -17.38 7.27
N LEU A 23 -19.35 -18.29 8.01
CA LEU A 23 -17.90 -18.47 7.95
C LEU A 23 -17.44 -19.13 6.66
N LEU A 24 -18.27 -19.97 6.03
CA LEU A 24 -17.97 -20.60 4.74
C LEU A 24 -18.25 -19.66 3.55
N GLU A 25 -19.24 -18.77 3.67
CA GLU A 25 -19.55 -17.75 2.67
C GLU A 25 -18.53 -16.61 2.63
N ASN A 26 -17.78 -16.37 3.72
CA ASN A 26 -16.71 -15.38 3.82
C ASN A 26 -15.30 -15.95 3.55
N GLN A 27 -15.17 -17.16 3.03
CA GLN A 27 -13.90 -17.60 2.47
C GLN A 27 -13.81 -17.06 1.05
N PRO A 28 -12.67 -16.44 0.62
CA PRO A 28 -12.49 -16.05 -0.77
C PRO A 28 -12.80 -17.27 -1.65
N ASP A 29 -13.64 -17.04 -2.65
CA ASP A 29 -14.06 -18.09 -3.57
C ASP A 29 -12.80 -18.68 -4.19
N LYS A 30 -12.53 -19.96 -3.91
CA LYS A 30 -11.36 -20.68 -4.43
C LYS A 30 -11.32 -20.76 -5.97
N GLY A 31 -12.29 -20.15 -6.64
CA GLY A 31 -12.39 -20.00 -8.10
C GLY A 31 -12.04 -18.61 -8.62
N GLU A 32 -11.86 -17.60 -7.76
CA GLU A 32 -11.44 -16.27 -8.19
C GLU A 32 -9.95 -16.27 -8.56
N PRO A 33 -9.55 -15.63 -9.68
CA PRO A 33 -8.14 -15.57 -10.08
C PRO A 33 -7.31 -14.81 -9.05
N GLU A 34 -6.06 -15.19 -8.91
CA GLU A 34 -5.09 -14.42 -8.14
C GLU A 34 -4.82 -13.10 -8.83
N ARG A 35 -4.84 -11.99 -8.07
CA ARG A 35 -4.71 -10.64 -8.59
C ARG A 35 -3.49 -9.93 -8.06
N ILE A 36 -3.06 -8.90 -8.77
CA ILE A 36 -2.17 -7.88 -8.23
C ILE A 36 -3.05 -6.76 -7.66
N GLY A 37 -2.96 -6.52 -6.36
CA GLY A 37 -3.59 -5.38 -5.70
C GLY A 37 -2.79 -4.11 -5.93
N ILE A 38 -3.43 -3.03 -6.37
CA ILE A 38 -2.79 -1.74 -6.61
C ILE A 38 -3.46 -0.69 -5.74
N ILE A 39 -2.68 -0.01 -4.91
CA ILE A 39 -3.16 1.01 -3.98
C ILE A 39 -2.51 2.35 -4.26
N GLY A 40 -3.32 3.39 -4.47
CA GLY A 40 -2.92 4.79 -4.33
C GLY A 40 -3.81 5.47 -3.28
N ALA A 41 -3.32 6.50 -2.63
CA ALA A 41 -4.08 7.23 -1.62
C ALA A 41 -5.07 8.21 -2.25
N MET A 42 -4.71 8.78 -3.39
CA MET A 42 -5.45 9.85 -4.06
C MET A 42 -5.92 9.43 -5.45
N GLU A 43 -6.98 10.10 -5.93
CA GLU A 43 -7.49 9.86 -7.29
C GLU A 43 -6.43 10.13 -8.37
N ASP A 44 -5.61 11.17 -8.21
CA ASP A 44 -4.54 11.49 -9.15
C ASP A 44 -3.51 10.34 -9.30
N GLU A 45 -3.35 9.48 -8.30
CA GLU A 45 -2.41 8.36 -8.29
C GLU A 45 -2.94 7.11 -9.00
N VAL A 46 -4.27 6.93 -9.05
CA VAL A 46 -4.90 5.70 -9.58
C VAL A 46 -5.76 5.93 -10.81
N SER A 47 -6.17 7.18 -11.11
CA SER A 47 -7.07 7.49 -12.22
C SER A 47 -6.54 7.01 -13.58
N ALA A 48 -5.24 7.19 -13.85
CA ALA A 48 -4.63 6.74 -15.10
C ALA A 48 -4.68 5.22 -15.25
N LEU A 49 -4.44 4.48 -14.16
CA LEU A 49 -4.51 3.01 -14.12
C LEU A 49 -5.95 2.53 -14.31
N LYS A 50 -6.92 3.14 -13.60
CA LYS A 50 -8.36 2.82 -13.74
C LYS A 50 -8.86 3.10 -15.16
N ASN A 51 -8.40 4.15 -15.80
CA ASN A 51 -8.78 4.49 -17.17
C ASN A 51 -8.16 3.59 -18.23
N ALA A 52 -7.00 2.99 -17.95
CA ALA A 52 -6.29 2.10 -18.87
C ALA A 52 -6.72 0.63 -18.75
N MET A 53 -7.30 0.22 -17.60
CA MET A 53 -7.71 -1.15 -17.37
C MET A 53 -8.94 -1.54 -18.19
N HIS A 54 -9.04 -2.82 -18.51
CA HIS A 54 -10.31 -3.42 -18.94
C HIS A 54 -11.12 -3.77 -17.68
N LEU A 55 -12.07 -2.91 -17.34
CA LEU A 55 -12.89 -3.05 -16.14
C LEU A 55 -13.92 -4.18 -16.32
N GLU A 56 -13.94 -5.14 -15.38
CA GLU A 56 -14.93 -6.21 -15.32
C GLU A 56 -16.05 -5.87 -14.34
N ARG A 57 -15.68 -5.45 -13.14
CA ARG A 57 -16.64 -5.06 -12.10
C ARG A 57 -16.08 -4.00 -11.16
N LYS A 58 -16.99 -3.34 -10.46
CA LYS A 58 -16.70 -2.35 -9.43
C LYS A 58 -17.44 -2.74 -8.16
N GLU A 59 -16.75 -2.74 -7.05
CA GLU A 59 -17.30 -3.07 -5.74
C GLU A 59 -17.00 -1.95 -4.74
N ALA A 60 -17.90 -1.73 -3.78
CA ALA A 60 -17.72 -0.76 -2.71
C ALA A 60 -17.74 -1.48 -1.35
N ILE A 61 -16.62 -1.44 -0.63
CA ILE A 61 -16.47 -2.06 0.69
C ILE A 61 -15.80 -1.06 1.63
N ALA A 62 -16.30 -0.93 2.84
CA ALA A 62 -15.77 -0.02 3.87
C ALA A 62 -15.61 1.44 3.40
N GLY A 63 -16.48 1.91 2.48
CA GLY A 63 -16.41 3.26 1.91
C GLY A 63 -15.36 3.47 0.84
N MET A 64 -14.64 2.41 0.43
CA MET A 64 -13.66 2.42 -0.65
C MET A 64 -14.22 1.73 -1.89
N GLU A 65 -13.84 2.20 -3.09
CA GLU A 65 -14.21 1.59 -4.35
C GLU A 65 -13.04 0.75 -4.89
N PHE A 66 -13.34 -0.50 -5.24
CA PHE A 66 -12.42 -1.45 -5.83
C PHE A 66 -12.80 -1.70 -7.29
N PHE A 67 -11.85 -1.49 -8.18
CA PHE A 67 -11.98 -1.68 -9.63
C PHE A 67 -11.27 -2.97 -10.00
N VAL A 68 -12.03 -3.97 -10.41
CA VAL A 68 -11.53 -5.33 -10.71
C VAL A 68 -11.57 -5.56 -12.21
N GLY A 69 -10.52 -6.14 -12.76
CA GLY A 69 -10.40 -6.42 -14.18
C GLY A 69 -8.96 -6.71 -14.58
N THR A 70 -8.59 -6.41 -15.83
CA THR A 70 -7.24 -6.67 -16.34
C THR A 70 -6.52 -5.38 -16.73
N LEU A 71 -5.21 -5.33 -16.50
CA LEU A 71 -4.32 -4.23 -16.90
C LEU A 71 -2.96 -4.82 -17.29
N GLY A 72 -2.45 -4.47 -18.47
CA GLY A 72 -1.17 -5.00 -18.97
C GLY A 72 -1.12 -6.52 -19.14
N GLY A 73 -2.27 -7.19 -19.27
CA GLY A 73 -2.36 -8.65 -19.32
C GLY A 73 -2.47 -9.35 -17.97
N CYS A 74 -2.37 -8.61 -16.85
CA CYS A 74 -2.50 -9.13 -15.50
C CYS A 74 -3.91 -8.93 -14.94
N ASP A 75 -4.41 -9.88 -14.13
CA ASP A 75 -5.58 -9.68 -13.29
C ASP A 75 -5.25 -8.72 -12.16
N VAL A 76 -6.03 -7.64 -12.03
CA VAL A 76 -5.77 -6.58 -11.04
C VAL A 76 -7.01 -6.22 -10.24
N ALA A 77 -6.78 -5.72 -9.03
CA ALA A 77 -7.76 -4.98 -8.24
C ALA A 77 -7.14 -3.63 -7.84
N ILE A 78 -7.70 -2.52 -8.34
CA ILE A 78 -7.18 -1.17 -8.11
C ILE A 78 -8.09 -0.45 -7.14
N ALA A 79 -7.51 0.18 -6.11
CA ALA A 79 -8.26 0.93 -5.11
C ALA A 79 -7.61 2.27 -4.79
N GLN A 80 -8.46 3.26 -4.51
CA GLN A 80 -8.08 4.48 -3.82
C GLN A 80 -8.34 4.28 -2.33
N SER A 81 -7.29 4.25 -1.52
CA SER A 81 -7.43 4.04 -0.08
C SER A 81 -7.93 5.28 0.69
N GLY A 82 -7.66 6.48 0.20
CA GLY A 82 -7.61 7.68 1.01
C GLY A 82 -6.28 7.80 1.77
N MET A 83 -5.95 9.01 2.23
CA MET A 83 -4.70 9.29 2.94
C MET A 83 -4.69 8.68 4.34
N GLY A 84 -3.50 8.31 4.80
CA GLY A 84 -3.20 7.88 6.16
C GLY A 84 -3.19 6.38 6.38
N LYS A 85 -2.49 5.98 7.42
CA LYS A 85 -2.14 4.59 7.73
C LYS A 85 -3.34 3.68 7.97
N VAL A 86 -4.39 4.17 8.62
CA VAL A 86 -5.60 3.37 8.89
C VAL A 86 -6.32 3.02 7.59
N ASN A 87 -6.54 4.01 6.72
CA ASN A 87 -7.17 3.80 5.41
C ASN A 87 -6.36 2.82 4.57
N ALA A 88 -5.06 3.02 4.52
CA ALA A 88 -4.12 2.19 3.76
C ALA A 88 -4.09 0.73 4.24
N GLY A 89 -4.04 0.52 5.56
CA GLY A 89 -4.06 -0.82 6.16
C GLY A 89 -5.38 -1.57 5.90
N ILE A 90 -6.53 -0.87 6.03
CA ILE A 90 -7.85 -1.46 5.70
C ILE A 90 -7.91 -1.82 4.21
N CYS A 91 -7.46 -0.92 3.33
CA CYS A 91 -7.46 -1.15 1.89
C CYS A 91 -6.61 -2.37 1.51
N ALA A 92 -5.40 -2.48 2.05
CA ALA A 92 -4.51 -3.61 1.82
C ALA A 92 -5.14 -4.93 2.31
N GLN A 93 -5.71 -4.94 3.52
CA GLN A 93 -6.38 -6.13 4.05
C GLN A 93 -7.56 -6.56 3.18
N LEU A 94 -8.39 -5.63 2.70
CA LEU A 94 -9.51 -5.94 1.82
C LEU A 94 -9.05 -6.49 0.47
N LEU A 95 -8.00 -5.93 -0.13
CA LEU A 95 -7.44 -6.47 -1.37
C LEU A 95 -6.96 -7.92 -1.19
N ILE A 96 -6.36 -8.23 -0.05
CA ILE A 96 -5.86 -9.57 0.26
C ILE A 96 -7.03 -10.53 0.54
N SER A 97 -7.99 -10.15 1.40
CA SER A 97 -9.03 -11.07 1.88
C SER A 97 -10.22 -11.20 0.92
N GLU A 98 -10.63 -10.12 0.25
CA GLU A 98 -11.83 -10.09 -0.59
C GLU A 98 -11.54 -10.22 -2.09
N PHE A 99 -10.35 -9.77 -2.52
CA PHE A 99 -9.98 -9.74 -3.95
C PHE A 99 -8.86 -10.71 -4.31
N ASN A 100 -8.45 -11.59 -3.40
CA ASN A 100 -7.42 -12.61 -3.60
C ASN A 100 -6.10 -12.03 -4.14
N ALA A 101 -5.66 -10.89 -3.58
CA ALA A 101 -4.43 -10.26 -4.01
C ALA A 101 -3.20 -11.07 -3.57
N ARG A 102 -2.44 -11.62 -4.55
CA ARG A 102 -1.19 -12.36 -4.36
C ARG A 102 0.03 -11.47 -4.17
N ALA A 103 -0.08 -10.21 -4.53
CA ALA A 103 0.96 -9.19 -4.38
C ALA A 103 0.31 -7.80 -4.28
N ILE A 104 0.94 -6.87 -3.58
CA ILE A 104 0.47 -5.48 -3.47
C ILE A 104 1.53 -4.53 -4.03
N ILE A 105 1.10 -3.65 -4.93
CA ILE A 105 1.86 -2.50 -5.41
C ILE A 105 1.23 -1.24 -4.83
N ASN A 106 1.98 -0.54 -3.98
CA ASN A 106 1.57 0.79 -3.54
C ASN A 106 2.26 1.84 -4.41
N THR A 107 1.48 2.66 -5.09
CA THR A 107 1.95 3.71 -6.01
C THR A 107 1.53 5.07 -5.51
N GLY A 108 2.37 6.08 -5.71
CA GLY A 108 2.04 7.44 -5.30
C GLY A 108 3.21 8.40 -5.29
N VAL A 109 3.02 9.48 -4.55
CA VAL A 109 4.02 10.54 -4.38
C VAL A 109 4.60 10.54 -2.97
N ALA A 110 5.75 11.22 -2.78
CA ALA A 110 6.38 11.34 -1.47
C ALA A 110 7.26 12.60 -1.39
N GLY A 111 7.46 13.12 -0.18
CA GLY A 111 8.46 14.11 0.12
C GLY A 111 9.86 13.49 0.28
N SER A 112 10.87 14.14 -0.27
CA SER A 112 12.26 13.69 -0.21
C SER A 112 12.88 13.90 1.18
N LEU A 113 13.45 12.86 1.75
CA LEU A 113 14.28 12.91 2.96
C LEU A 113 15.78 13.02 2.63
N ASP A 114 16.19 12.76 1.39
CA ASP A 114 17.58 12.81 0.97
C ASP A 114 17.79 13.96 -0.04
N ASN A 115 18.74 14.83 0.25
CA ASN A 115 19.01 16.00 -0.62
C ASN A 115 19.58 15.63 -2.00
N ARG A 116 19.98 14.38 -2.22
CA ARG A 116 20.43 13.87 -3.53
C ARG A 116 19.27 13.56 -4.48
N LEU A 117 18.05 13.44 -3.96
CA LEU A 117 16.88 13.17 -4.78
C LEU A 117 16.31 14.48 -5.30
N ASP A 118 16.09 14.57 -6.59
CA ASP A 118 15.39 15.68 -7.21
C ASP A 118 13.87 15.42 -7.28
N ILE A 119 13.10 16.50 -7.43
CA ILE A 119 11.67 16.38 -7.70
C ILE A 119 11.50 15.59 -9.01
N GLU A 120 10.54 14.67 -9.02
CA GLU A 120 10.28 13.69 -10.07
C GLU A 120 11.18 12.43 -10.07
N ASP A 121 12.26 12.37 -9.31
CA ASP A 121 12.99 11.13 -9.08
C ASP A 121 12.11 10.09 -8.39
N PHE A 122 12.49 8.82 -8.49
CA PHE A 122 11.73 7.74 -7.88
C PHE A 122 12.47 7.11 -6.71
N VAL A 123 11.68 6.70 -5.72
CA VAL A 123 12.09 5.78 -4.66
C VAL A 123 11.29 4.49 -4.78
N VAL A 124 12.00 3.37 -4.91
CA VAL A 124 11.44 2.01 -4.78
C VAL A 124 11.86 1.46 -3.43
N SER A 125 10.90 0.98 -2.65
CA SER A 125 11.14 0.55 -1.28
C SER A 125 12.08 -0.65 -1.19
N VAL A 126 13.10 -0.56 -0.34
CA VAL A 126 13.82 -1.71 0.19
C VAL A 126 13.07 -2.26 1.39
N ASP A 127 12.62 -1.36 2.24
CA ASP A 127 11.75 -1.60 3.38
C ASP A 127 10.87 -0.38 3.66
N ALA A 128 9.93 -0.53 4.59
CA ALA A 128 9.10 0.56 5.07
C ALA A 128 9.01 0.56 6.59
N VAL A 129 9.04 1.77 7.21
CA VAL A 129 8.98 1.97 8.66
C VAL A 129 7.92 2.99 9.02
N GLN A 130 7.22 2.79 10.15
CA GLN A 130 6.30 3.79 10.69
C GLN A 130 7.08 4.80 11.54
N HIS A 131 7.40 5.96 11.00
CA HIS A 131 8.25 6.96 11.67
C HIS A 131 7.58 7.68 12.85
N ASP A 132 6.26 7.66 12.91
CA ASP A 132 5.45 8.29 13.96
C ASP A 132 4.94 7.30 15.03
N PHE A 133 5.30 6.01 14.91
CA PHE A 133 4.98 5.00 15.93
C PHE A 133 6.07 5.00 17.01
N ASP A 134 5.72 5.42 18.22
CA ASP A 134 6.67 5.54 19.33
C ASP A 134 6.07 4.99 20.62
N VAL A 135 6.55 3.83 21.04
CA VAL A 135 6.27 3.18 22.32
C VAL A 135 7.56 2.96 23.12
N SER A 136 8.56 3.79 22.87
CA SER A 136 9.86 3.75 23.58
C SER A 136 9.74 3.92 25.10
N PRO A 137 8.76 4.68 25.66
CA PRO A 137 8.57 4.74 27.10
C PRO A 137 8.28 3.41 27.79
N ILE A 138 7.83 2.40 27.05
CA ILE A 138 7.57 1.04 27.56
C ILE A 138 8.61 0.01 27.07
N GLY A 139 9.76 0.47 26.54
CA GLY A 139 10.96 -0.36 26.31
C GLY A 139 11.16 -0.89 24.91
N PHE A 140 10.41 -0.45 23.91
CA PHE A 140 10.62 -0.80 22.50
C PHE A 140 11.44 0.29 21.78
N ALA A 141 12.06 -0.06 20.66
CA ALA A 141 12.68 0.95 19.82
C ALA A 141 11.63 1.83 19.13
N LYS A 142 11.96 3.08 18.83
CA LYS A 142 11.09 3.97 18.05
C LYS A 142 10.86 3.36 16.65
N GLY A 143 9.62 3.26 16.23
CA GLY A 143 9.21 2.59 14.98
C GLY A 143 9.04 1.07 15.09
N GLU A 144 9.46 0.46 16.20
CA GLU A 144 9.24 -0.97 16.42
C GLU A 144 7.76 -1.25 16.72
N ILE A 145 7.17 -2.19 15.98
CA ILE A 145 5.80 -2.64 16.20
C ILE A 145 5.84 -3.81 17.19
N PRO A 146 5.37 -3.64 18.44
CA PRO A 146 5.40 -4.69 19.46
C PRO A 146 4.74 -5.97 18.98
N TYR A 147 5.29 -7.11 19.43
CA TYR A 147 4.80 -8.46 19.13
C TYR A 147 4.93 -8.94 17.68
N THR A 148 5.32 -8.09 16.74
CA THR A 148 5.67 -8.50 15.37
C THR A 148 7.13 -8.90 15.24
N GLY A 149 7.98 -8.44 16.15
CA GLY A 149 9.43 -8.56 16.06
C GLY A 149 10.04 -7.72 14.91
N LYS A 150 9.29 -6.77 14.37
CA LYS A 150 9.71 -5.95 13.22
C LYS A 150 9.82 -4.48 13.59
N TYR A 151 10.93 -3.91 13.15
CA TYR A 151 11.18 -2.47 13.10
C TYR A 151 10.82 -1.88 11.72
N ALA A 152 11.13 -2.63 10.66
CA ALA A 152 10.81 -2.30 9.29
C ALA A 152 10.29 -3.57 8.56
N PHE A 153 9.45 -3.38 7.56
CA PHE A 153 8.88 -4.44 6.75
C PHE A 153 9.57 -4.47 5.40
N ASP A 154 10.22 -5.58 5.09
CA ASP A 154 11.03 -5.75 3.87
C ASP A 154 10.14 -5.88 2.64
N ALA A 155 10.40 -5.08 1.61
CA ALA A 155 9.76 -5.22 0.31
C ALA A 155 10.27 -6.47 -0.42
N ASP A 156 9.44 -7.07 -1.27
CA ASP A 156 9.84 -8.24 -2.07
C ASP A 156 10.97 -7.89 -3.04
N PRO A 157 12.11 -8.62 -3.02
CA PRO A 157 13.25 -8.31 -3.87
C PRO A 157 12.97 -8.42 -5.37
N GLY A 158 12.09 -9.35 -5.78
CA GLY A 158 11.70 -9.56 -7.17
C GLY A 158 10.85 -8.41 -7.68
N LEU A 159 9.79 -8.06 -6.95
CA LEU A 159 8.93 -6.91 -7.28
C LEU A 159 9.72 -5.60 -7.29
N ARG A 160 10.64 -5.43 -6.33
CA ARG A 160 11.52 -4.26 -6.27
C ARG A 160 12.41 -4.14 -7.51
N ALA A 161 13.04 -5.23 -7.94
CA ALA A 161 13.91 -5.23 -9.13
C ALA A 161 13.09 -4.92 -10.40
N LYS A 162 11.93 -5.55 -10.55
CA LYS A 162 11.01 -5.30 -11.67
C LYS A 162 10.49 -3.85 -11.68
N ALA A 163 10.12 -3.30 -10.53
CA ALA A 163 9.67 -1.91 -10.40
C ALA A 163 10.78 -0.92 -10.80
N ALA A 164 12.01 -1.13 -10.33
CA ALA A 164 13.13 -0.27 -10.69
C ALA A 164 13.44 -0.30 -12.20
N ASP A 165 13.41 -1.48 -12.83
CA ASP A 165 13.58 -1.64 -14.27
C ASP A 165 12.44 -0.97 -15.06
N ALA A 166 11.19 -1.17 -14.62
CA ALA A 166 10.03 -0.55 -15.24
C ALA A 166 10.10 0.98 -15.23
N ILE A 167 10.50 1.59 -14.11
CA ILE A 167 10.68 3.04 -14.00
C ILE A 167 11.79 3.52 -14.94
N ALA A 168 12.94 2.86 -14.96
CA ALA A 168 14.06 3.23 -15.82
C ALA A 168 13.70 3.21 -17.31
N LYS A 169 12.80 2.32 -17.72
CA LYS A 169 12.34 2.18 -19.11
C LYS A 169 11.18 3.11 -19.47
N SER A 170 10.21 3.29 -18.56
CA SER A 170 9.00 4.09 -18.82
C SER A 170 9.15 5.58 -18.55
N CYS A 171 10.12 5.95 -17.68
CA CYS A 171 10.33 7.33 -17.25
C CYS A 171 11.77 7.79 -17.54
N PRO A 172 12.18 7.95 -18.81
CA PRO A 172 13.53 8.37 -19.15
C PRO A 172 13.85 9.78 -18.61
N GLY A 173 15.07 9.95 -18.10
CA GLY A 173 15.56 11.24 -17.61
C GLY A 173 15.30 11.53 -16.14
N VAL A 174 14.78 10.56 -15.38
CA VAL A 174 14.67 10.62 -13.91
C VAL A 174 15.56 9.56 -13.28
N ALA A 175 16.04 9.81 -12.05
CA ALA A 175 16.80 8.83 -11.30
C ALA A 175 15.87 7.86 -10.56
N VAL A 176 16.35 6.62 -10.38
CA VAL A 176 15.67 5.58 -9.61
C VAL A 176 16.54 5.23 -8.42
N HIS A 177 16.04 5.46 -7.24
CA HIS A 177 16.71 5.16 -5.98
C HIS A 177 16.00 4.01 -5.28
N GLN A 178 16.75 3.15 -4.63
CA GLN A 178 16.21 2.07 -3.81
C GLN A 178 16.57 2.34 -2.35
N GLY A 179 15.57 2.36 -1.47
CA GLY A 179 15.82 2.64 -0.06
C GLY A 179 14.58 2.59 0.81
N ARG A 180 14.77 2.99 2.06
CA ARG A 180 13.70 3.00 3.06
C ARG A 180 12.67 4.07 2.79
N VAL A 181 11.40 3.68 2.91
CA VAL A 181 10.23 4.58 2.93
C VAL A 181 9.78 4.78 4.39
N CYS A 182 9.61 6.03 4.79
CA CYS A 182 9.16 6.40 6.14
C CYS A 182 7.71 6.86 6.09
N SER A 183 6.79 6.13 6.72
CA SER A 183 5.35 6.46 6.70
C SER A 183 4.88 7.01 8.04
N GLY A 184 4.01 8.01 8.02
CA GLY A 184 3.37 8.56 9.21
C GLY A 184 2.13 9.37 8.87
N ASP A 185 1.21 9.53 9.82
CA ASP A 185 -0.03 10.30 9.64
C ASP A 185 0.23 11.83 9.73
N GLN A 186 1.27 12.30 9.02
CA GLN A 186 1.71 13.68 9.02
C GLN A 186 2.21 14.09 7.64
N PHE A 187 1.76 15.23 7.13
CA PHE A 187 2.41 15.88 5.99
C PHE A 187 3.67 16.58 6.48
N VAL A 188 4.83 16.04 6.14
CA VAL A 188 6.14 16.57 6.56
C VAL A 188 6.47 17.81 5.72
N SER A 189 6.48 18.99 6.38
CA SER A 189 6.66 20.28 5.72
C SER A 189 7.61 21.22 6.47
N SER A 190 8.46 20.68 7.33
CA SER A 190 9.48 21.45 8.03
C SER A 190 10.80 20.71 8.11
N SER A 191 11.91 21.46 7.99
CA SER A 191 13.26 20.90 8.11
C SER A 191 13.48 20.15 9.41
N GLY A 192 12.90 20.66 10.53
CA GLY A 192 13.02 19.98 11.82
C GLY A 192 12.36 18.61 11.88
N GLN A 193 11.17 18.43 11.24
CA GLN A 193 10.53 17.12 11.12
C GLN A 193 11.36 16.19 10.20
N LYS A 194 11.78 16.71 9.04
CA LYS A 194 12.65 15.99 8.09
C LYS A 194 13.90 15.47 8.79
N ASP A 195 14.65 16.34 9.46
CA ASP A 195 15.90 16.00 10.14
C ASP A 195 15.68 14.94 11.23
N ALA A 196 14.61 15.05 12.02
CA ALA A 196 14.26 14.08 13.05
C ALA A 196 13.92 12.68 12.47
N ILE A 197 13.27 12.64 11.32
CA ILE A 197 12.98 11.36 10.61
C ILE A 197 14.28 10.77 10.07
N ILE A 198 15.13 11.57 9.44
CA ILE A 198 16.43 11.10 8.91
C ILE A 198 17.31 10.56 10.03
N GLU A 199 17.44 11.30 11.14
CA GLU A 199 18.26 10.90 12.30
C GLU A 199 17.76 9.56 12.91
N SER A 200 16.43 9.40 13.02
CA SER A 200 15.85 8.23 13.66
C SER A 200 15.81 7.00 12.75
N PHE A 201 15.60 7.16 11.43
CA PHE A 201 15.25 6.08 10.53
C PHE A 201 16.13 5.96 9.27
N GLY A 202 16.80 7.03 8.85
CA GLY A 202 17.69 7.01 7.68
C GLY A 202 16.96 6.75 6.35
N GLY A 203 15.69 7.20 6.20
CA GLY A 203 14.89 6.97 5.01
C GLY A 203 15.26 7.86 3.82
N LEU A 204 14.85 7.46 2.62
CA LEU A 204 15.01 8.25 1.39
C LEU A 204 13.83 9.19 1.14
N CYS A 205 12.61 8.77 1.52
CA CYS A 205 11.41 9.59 1.37
C CYS A 205 10.42 9.35 2.51
N CYS A 206 9.48 10.27 2.67
CA CYS A 206 8.37 10.16 3.63
C CYS A 206 7.03 10.33 2.91
N GLU A 207 6.05 9.58 3.40
CA GLU A 207 4.69 9.54 2.89
C GLU A 207 3.72 9.07 4.00
N MET A 208 2.48 8.69 3.69
CA MET A 208 1.49 8.48 4.74
C MET A 208 0.83 7.09 4.76
N GLU A 209 1.21 6.14 3.91
CA GLU A 209 0.49 4.85 3.74
C GLU A 209 1.40 3.62 3.74
N GLY A 210 2.54 3.70 3.10
CA GLY A 210 3.34 2.56 2.66
C GLY A 210 3.69 1.57 3.76
N ALA A 211 4.08 2.03 4.95
CA ALA A 211 4.44 1.13 6.04
C ALA A 211 3.22 0.42 6.66
N ALA A 212 2.02 1.01 6.59
CA ALA A 212 0.79 0.34 7.03
C ALA A 212 0.38 -0.77 6.04
N ILE A 213 0.52 -0.50 4.73
CA ILE A 213 0.34 -1.50 3.68
C ILE A 213 1.37 -2.63 3.86
N ALA A 214 2.63 -2.28 4.04
CA ALA A 214 3.73 -3.22 4.27
C ALA A 214 3.48 -4.12 5.50
N GLN A 215 3.00 -3.54 6.60
CA GLN A 215 2.63 -4.30 7.79
C GLN A 215 1.45 -5.25 7.54
N SER A 216 0.42 -4.80 6.81
CA SER A 216 -0.71 -5.65 6.43
C SER A 216 -0.24 -6.82 5.55
N CYS A 217 0.63 -6.56 4.58
CA CYS A 217 1.22 -7.58 3.72
C CYS A 217 2.06 -8.58 4.52
N TYR A 218 2.91 -8.10 5.44
CA TYR A 218 3.72 -8.95 6.32
C TYR A 218 2.85 -9.88 7.19
N LEU A 219 1.75 -9.38 7.75
CA LEU A 219 0.86 -10.17 8.60
C LEU A 219 0.05 -11.23 7.82
N ASN A 220 -0.05 -11.09 6.50
CA ASN A 220 -0.77 -12.01 5.61
C ASN A 220 0.17 -12.82 4.70
N ASP A 221 1.51 -12.73 4.87
CA ASP A 221 2.51 -13.38 4.02
C ASP A 221 2.36 -13.04 2.52
N VAL A 222 1.94 -11.81 2.19
CA VAL A 222 1.77 -11.31 0.82
C VAL A 222 2.94 -10.40 0.45
N PRO A 223 3.62 -10.63 -0.70
CA PRO A 223 4.69 -9.77 -1.16
C PRO A 223 4.17 -8.37 -1.54
N PHE A 224 5.00 -7.36 -1.34
CA PHE A 224 4.68 -5.98 -1.69
C PHE A 224 5.88 -5.20 -2.22
N VAL A 225 5.59 -4.11 -2.92
CA VAL A 225 6.54 -3.05 -3.25
C VAL A 225 5.85 -1.68 -3.15
N ILE A 226 6.60 -0.67 -2.70
CA ILE A 226 6.16 0.73 -2.67
C ILE A 226 6.97 1.48 -3.73
N ILE A 227 6.26 2.21 -4.60
CA ILE A 227 6.81 3.06 -5.66
C ILE A 227 6.37 4.49 -5.38
N ARG A 228 7.33 5.40 -5.20
CA ARG A 228 7.05 6.80 -4.93
C ARG A 228 7.79 7.70 -5.90
N ALA A 229 7.09 8.62 -6.57
CA ALA A 229 7.70 9.73 -7.28
C ALA A 229 7.82 10.93 -6.34
N ILE A 230 8.98 11.56 -6.30
CA ILE A 230 9.22 12.70 -5.43
C ILE A 230 8.42 13.92 -5.92
N SER A 231 7.53 14.41 -5.07
CA SER A 231 6.69 15.59 -5.34
C SER A 231 7.22 16.86 -4.69
N ASP A 232 7.98 16.74 -3.61
CA ASP A 232 8.45 17.85 -2.79
C ASP A 232 9.70 17.47 -1.99
N LYS A 233 10.29 18.45 -1.31
CA LYS A 233 11.52 18.26 -0.53
C LYS A 233 11.28 17.97 0.96
N ALA A 234 10.05 17.78 1.39
CA ALA A 234 9.68 17.57 2.80
C ALA A 234 10.24 18.64 3.76
N ASP A 235 10.30 19.89 3.33
CA ASP A 235 10.85 21.02 4.10
C ASP A 235 9.95 22.27 3.99
N GLY A 236 10.49 23.45 4.21
CA GLY A 236 9.72 24.69 4.15
C GLY A 236 9.13 25.03 2.79
N SER A 237 9.62 24.44 1.69
CA SER A 237 9.08 24.58 0.32
C SER A 237 8.01 23.54 -0.01
N ALA A 238 7.83 22.51 0.81
CA ALA A 238 7.03 21.32 0.49
C ALA A 238 5.62 21.63 -0.01
N HIS A 239 4.97 22.65 0.52
CA HIS A 239 3.62 23.05 0.09
C HIS A 239 3.57 23.53 -1.36
N GLU A 240 4.51 24.41 -1.74
CA GLU A 240 4.58 24.98 -3.08
C GLU A 240 5.00 23.91 -4.09
N ASP A 241 6.01 23.12 -3.75
CA ASP A 241 6.50 22.01 -4.57
C ASP A 241 5.38 20.95 -4.79
N TYR A 242 4.66 20.56 -3.74
CA TYR A 242 3.59 19.59 -3.84
C TYR A 242 2.46 20.05 -4.77
N ASP A 243 1.96 21.27 -4.61
CA ASP A 243 0.88 21.82 -5.43
C ASP A 243 1.26 21.90 -6.91
N GLU A 244 2.54 22.17 -7.20
CA GLU A 244 3.05 22.25 -8.58
C GLU A 244 3.28 20.86 -9.20
N PHE A 245 3.88 19.92 -8.45
CA PHE A 245 4.41 18.69 -9.02
C PHE A 245 3.60 17.44 -8.77
N VAL A 246 2.65 17.43 -7.80
CA VAL A 246 1.91 16.22 -7.40
C VAL A 246 1.26 15.49 -8.57
N LYS A 247 0.57 16.19 -9.46
CA LYS A 247 -0.12 15.58 -10.62
C LYS A 247 0.84 14.95 -11.62
N LYS A 248 1.98 15.59 -11.84
CA LYS A 248 3.00 15.10 -12.76
C LYS A 248 3.71 13.87 -12.19
N ALA A 249 4.05 13.91 -10.90
CA ALA A 249 4.65 12.80 -10.18
C ALA A 249 3.69 11.58 -10.13
N ALA A 250 2.42 11.79 -9.79
CA ALA A 250 1.40 10.74 -9.78
C ALA A 250 1.22 10.09 -11.16
N LYS A 251 1.16 10.89 -12.23
CA LYS A 251 1.04 10.37 -13.60
C LYS A 251 2.25 9.53 -14.02
N ARG A 252 3.46 9.92 -13.63
CA ARG A 252 4.67 9.14 -13.90
C ARG A 252 4.69 7.84 -13.09
N SER A 253 4.27 7.89 -11.82
CA SER A 253 4.16 6.70 -10.99
C SER A 253 3.19 5.68 -11.58
N ALA A 254 2.03 6.14 -12.06
CA ALA A 254 1.07 5.29 -12.76
C ALA A 254 1.64 4.69 -14.06
N ALA A 255 2.41 5.46 -14.85
CA ALA A 255 3.05 4.97 -16.06
C ALA A 255 4.08 3.86 -15.76
N ALA A 256 4.84 4.00 -14.68
CA ALA A 256 5.77 2.97 -14.23
C ALA A 256 5.05 1.67 -13.83
N VAL A 257 3.93 1.77 -13.12
CA VAL A 257 3.11 0.60 -12.76
C VAL A 257 2.51 -0.07 -13.99
N MET A 258 1.99 0.69 -14.96
CA MET A 258 1.49 0.13 -16.22
C MET A 258 2.58 -0.65 -16.95
N TYR A 259 3.77 -0.06 -17.10
CA TYR A 259 4.89 -0.72 -17.76
C TYR A 259 5.33 -1.99 -17.01
N LEU A 260 5.33 -1.98 -15.68
CA LEU A 260 5.65 -3.14 -14.86
C LEU A 260 4.68 -4.29 -15.19
N LEU A 261 3.38 -4.02 -15.19
CA LEU A 261 2.35 -5.04 -15.45
C LEU A 261 2.39 -5.58 -16.89
N GLU A 262 2.70 -4.73 -17.88
CA GLU A 262 2.83 -5.14 -19.29
C GLU A 262 4.03 -6.08 -19.54
N ASN A 263 4.98 -6.11 -18.60
CA ASN A 263 6.20 -6.93 -18.71
C ASN A 263 6.33 -7.94 -17.55
N GLU A 264 5.25 -8.18 -16.79
CA GLU A 264 5.15 -9.32 -15.89
C GLU A 264 5.01 -10.59 -16.73
N ASP A 265 5.76 -11.63 -16.33
CA ASP A 265 5.52 -12.97 -16.86
C ASP A 265 4.18 -13.48 -16.29
N PRO A 266 3.29 -14.02 -17.12
CA PRO A 266 1.96 -14.47 -16.71
C PRO A 266 1.98 -15.62 -15.69
#